data_3c23bb58e61c5d5ccaa2bcffe190ca23
#
_entry.id   3c23bb58e61c5d5ccaa2bcffe190ca23
#
_cell.length_a   1.000
_cell.length_b   1.000
_cell.length_c   1.000
_cell.angle_alpha   90.00
_cell.angle_beta   90.00
_cell.angle_gamma   90.00
#
_symmetry.space_group_name_H-M   'P 1'
#
loop_
_entity.id
_entity.type
_entity.pdbx_description
1 polymer ?
#
loop_
_entity_poly.entity_id
_entity_poly.type
_entity_poly.pdbx_seq_one_letter_code
_entity_poly.pdbx_strand_id
1 'polypeptide(L)'
;MLSRPLASMAALVALSASLAGCSGDSSRASDTAPTTAPTTAASSPTADAAGPSCSDPADGSPARQVDPPPAHPTVTGTLPATISTSAGDISMTLDARATPCTVGSFVSLARQGYFDGTSCHRLTTQGIYVLQCGDPTGTGAGGPGYSFPDELSRHARYRAGTVAMANAGPDTNGSQFFLVYGDSPLPPAYTVFGAMDPAGLKVVKAIGAKGTADGGGDGAPKEKVTISSVKTG
;
A
#
# COMPACT_ATOMS: atom_id res chain seq x y z
N MET A 1 -44.55 -23.87 0.09
CA MET A 1 -44.75 -24.77 -1.07
C MET A 1 -44.35 -23.99 -2.30
N LEU A 2 -43.33 -24.35 -2.93
CA LEU A 2 -43.02 -24.56 -4.33
C LEU A 2 -41.50 -24.52 -4.57
N SER A 3 -41.06 -25.52 -5.15
CA SER A 3 -39.86 -26.23 -5.41
C SER A 3 -38.93 -25.55 -6.42
N ARG A 4 -37.66 -25.91 -6.27
CA ARG A 4 -36.49 -25.76 -7.17
C ARG A 4 -36.74 -26.26 -8.61
N PRO A 5 -35.86 -25.96 -9.59
CA PRO A 5 -34.76 -26.92 -9.74
C PRO A 5 -33.36 -26.30 -10.06
N LEU A 6 -32.37 -27.18 -9.81
CA LEU A 6 -30.96 -27.17 -10.25
C LEU A 6 -30.86 -27.35 -11.77
N ALA A 7 -29.86 -26.76 -12.37
CA ALA A 7 -29.30 -27.24 -13.63
C ALA A 7 -27.76 -27.19 -13.57
N SER A 8 -27.19 -28.35 -13.42
CA SER A 8 -25.77 -28.67 -13.70
C SER A 8 -25.55 -28.69 -15.19
N MET A 9 -24.46 -28.15 -15.68
CA MET A 9 -23.89 -28.50 -16.97
C MET A 9 -22.36 -28.56 -16.85
N ALA A 10 -21.87 -29.79 -16.86
CA ALA A 10 -20.49 -30.17 -17.09
C ALA A 10 -20.23 -30.22 -18.60
N ALA A 11 -19.10 -29.74 -19.05
CA ALA A 11 -18.56 -30.05 -20.37
C ALA A 11 -17.06 -30.35 -20.26
N LEU A 12 -16.73 -31.53 -20.72
CA LEU A 12 -15.42 -32.19 -20.79
C LEU A 12 -14.57 -31.72 -22.00
N VAL A 13 -13.24 -31.73 -21.78
CA VAL A 13 -12.17 -32.33 -22.60
C VAL A 13 -11.88 -31.80 -24.00
N ALA A 14 -10.60 -31.38 -24.21
CA ALA A 14 -9.77 -32.02 -25.23
C ALA A 14 -8.28 -31.74 -25.05
N LEU A 15 -7.55 -32.77 -24.82
CA LEU A 15 -6.08 -32.93 -24.81
C LEU A 15 -5.61 -33.05 -26.27
N SER A 16 -4.56 -32.30 -26.64
CA SER A 16 -3.81 -32.58 -27.88
C SER A 16 -2.32 -32.37 -27.64
N ALA A 17 -1.62 -33.50 -27.56
CA ALA A 17 -0.17 -33.57 -27.62
C ALA A 17 0.25 -33.63 -29.10
N SER A 18 1.33 -32.97 -29.44
CA SER A 18 2.10 -33.21 -30.67
C SER A 18 3.58 -33.07 -30.39
N LEU A 19 4.26 -34.24 -30.45
CA LEU A 19 5.71 -34.41 -30.54
C LEU A 19 6.15 -34.31 -32.01
N ALA A 20 7.34 -33.79 -32.25
CA ALA A 20 8.37 -34.21 -33.24
C ALA A 20 9.33 -33.04 -33.37
N GLY A 21 10.66 -33.07 -33.24
CA GLY A 21 11.58 -34.16 -33.56
C GLY A 21 12.65 -33.67 -34.51
N CYS A 22 13.92 -34.05 -34.22
CA CYS A 22 15.10 -34.13 -35.09
C CYS A 22 15.90 -32.83 -35.30
N SER A 23 17.14 -32.77 -34.85
CA SER A 23 18.41 -33.46 -35.19
C SER A 23 19.20 -32.84 -36.34
N GLY A 24 20.50 -32.72 -36.15
CA GLY A 24 21.58 -32.63 -37.12
C GLY A 24 22.28 -31.29 -37.15
N ASP A 25 23.50 -31.17 -37.31
CA ASP A 25 24.76 -31.97 -37.24
C ASP A 25 25.93 -31.00 -37.47
N SER A 26 26.97 -31.32 -36.79
CA SER A 26 28.44 -31.19 -37.07
C SER A 26 29.03 -30.13 -37.99
N SER A 27 30.08 -29.53 -37.45
CA SER A 27 31.44 -29.38 -37.97
C SER A 27 31.79 -28.15 -38.79
N ARG A 28 32.69 -27.33 -38.36
CA ARG A 28 34.10 -27.36 -38.74
C ARG A 28 34.91 -26.21 -38.13
N ALA A 29 36.03 -26.60 -37.58
CA ALA A 29 37.10 -25.72 -37.16
C ALA A 29 37.74 -25.00 -38.34
N SER A 30 38.18 -23.77 -38.10
CA SER A 30 39.32 -23.17 -38.82
C SER A 30 39.98 -22.16 -37.90
N ASP A 31 41.23 -22.49 -37.58
CA ASP A 31 42.21 -21.63 -36.91
C ASP A 31 42.43 -20.33 -37.69
N THR A 32 42.48 -19.24 -36.96
CA THR A 32 43.34 -18.10 -37.33
C THR A 32 43.74 -17.32 -36.08
N ALA A 33 45.03 -17.15 -35.91
CA ALA A 33 45.77 -16.66 -34.78
C ALA A 33 45.55 -15.15 -34.45
N PRO A 34 46.13 -14.64 -33.35
CA PRO A 34 45.54 -13.57 -32.54
C PRO A 34 45.97 -12.17 -32.98
N THR A 35 45.00 -11.27 -33.03
CA THR A 35 45.25 -9.82 -33.06
C THR A 35 44.99 -9.27 -31.67
N THR A 36 46.05 -8.87 -30.99
CA THR A 36 46.03 -8.13 -29.72
C THR A 36 45.43 -6.74 -29.95
N ALA A 37 44.19 -6.55 -29.54
CA ALA A 37 43.62 -5.22 -29.34
C ALA A 37 43.75 -4.82 -27.86
N PRO A 38 44.02 -3.54 -27.54
CA PRO A 38 44.18 -3.10 -26.16
C PRO A 38 42.84 -3.21 -25.42
N THR A 39 42.86 -3.99 -24.35
CA THR A 39 41.74 -4.08 -23.42
C THR A 39 41.60 -2.74 -22.71
N THR A 40 40.68 -1.94 -23.18
CA THR A 40 40.12 -0.84 -22.37
C THR A 40 39.36 -1.50 -21.23
N ALA A 41 39.90 -1.44 -20.03
CA ALA A 41 39.22 -1.82 -18.83
C ALA A 41 37.96 -0.94 -18.73
N ALA A 42 36.81 -1.50 -19.10
CA ALA A 42 35.53 -0.93 -18.77
C ALA A 42 35.45 -0.97 -17.23
N SER A 43 35.58 0.20 -16.61
CA SER A 43 35.23 0.39 -15.21
C SER A 43 33.79 -0.07 -15.08
N SER A 44 33.58 -1.20 -14.44
CA SER A 44 32.24 -1.61 -13.99
C SER A 44 31.68 -0.46 -13.17
N PRO A 45 30.46 0.02 -13.45
CA PRO A 45 29.85 0.98 -12.56
C PRO A 45 29.77 0.28 -11.20
N THR A 46 30.39 0.92 -10.21
CA THR A 46 30.17 0.61 -8.80
C THR A 46 28.64 0.56 -8.64
N ALA A 47 28.12 -0.60 -8.27
CA ALA A 47 26.72 -0.70 -7.88
C ALA A 47 26.60 0.21 -6.65
N ASP A 48 26.16 1.46 -6.86
CA ASP A 48 25.61 2.28 -5.81
C ASP A 48 24.59 1.39 -5.12
N ALA A 49 24.68 1.33 -3.80
CA ALA A 49 23.75 0.59 -2.98
C ALA A 49 22.35 1.17 -3.24
N ALA A 50 21.71 0.68 -4.30
CA ALA A 50 20.35 1.03 -4.62
C ALA A 50 19.53 0.60 -3.40
N GLY A 51 18.80 1.55 -2.81
CA GLY A 51 17.87 1.29 -1.73
C GLY A 51 16.86 0.19 -2.12
N PRO A 52 15.95 -0.17 -1.26
CA PRO A 52 14.96 -1.21 -1.56
C PRO A 52 14.25 -0.92 -2.88
N SER A 53 14.02 -1.96 -3.68
CA SER A 53 13.22 -1.87 -4.90
C SER A 53 11.77 -2.17 -4.56
N CYS A 54 10.89 -1.25 -4.89
CA CYS A 54 9.44 -1.36 -4.69
C CYS A 54 8.75 -1.73 -6.00
N SER A 55 7.64 -2.44 -5.88
CA SER A 55 6.82 -2.86 -7.02
C SER A 55 5.40 -2.37 -6.80
N ASP A 56 4.91 -1.58 -7.74
CA ASP A 56 3.60 -0.93 -7.69
C ASP A 56 2.82 -1.28 -8.97
N PRO A 57 2.45 -2.57 -9.17
CA PRO A 57 1.71 -3.00 -10.35
C PRO A 57 0.36 -2.29 -10.45
N ALA A 58 -0.04 -1.98 -11.67
CA ALA A 58 -1.35 -1.40 -11.94
C ALA A 58 -2.47 -2.29 -11.39
N ASP A 59 -3.40 -1.70 -10.66
CA ASP A 59 -4.52 -2.37 -10.02
C ASP A 59 -5.77 -1.49 -10.09
N GLY A 60 -6.63 -1.81 -11.03
CA GLY A 60 -7.86 -1.07 -11.30
C GLY A 60 -7.65 0.33 -11.86
N SER A 61 -8.68 1.15 -11.76
CA SER A 61 -8.66 2.55 -12.17
C SER A 61 -8.43 3.45 -10.97
N PRO A 62 -7.58 4.47 -11.07
CA PRO A 62 -7.34 5.38 -9.96
C PRO A 62 -8.59 6.21 -9.64
N ALA A 63 -8.92 6.32 -8.35
CA ALA A 63 -9.99 7.19 -7.85
C ALA A 63 -9.65 8.68 -8.06
N ARG A 64 -8.37 8.99 -8.16
CA ARG A 64 -7.81 10.29 -8.54
C ARG A 64 -6.52 10.02 -9.31
N GLN A 65 -6.32 10.71 -10.44
CA GLN A 65 -5.12 10.55 -11.25
C GLN A 65 -3.88 10.96 -10.49
N VAL A 66 -2.91 10.06 -10.44
CA VAL A 66 -1.59 10.25 -9.84
C VAL A 66 -0.56 9.42 -10.60
N ASP A 67 0.67 9.83 -10.52
CA ASP A 67 1.79 9.04 -10.99
C ASP A 67 2.16 7.97 -9.92
N PRO A 68 2.53 6.76 -10.34
CA PRO A 68 3.07 5.76 -9.42
C PRO A 68 4.31 6.29 -8.67
N PRO A 69 4.58 5.82 -7.46
CA PRO A 69 5.78 6.21 -6.73
C PRO A 69 7.04 5.72 -7.45
N PRO A 70 8.22 6.36 -7.21
CA PRO A 70 9.48 5.85 -7.73
C PRO A 70 9.77 4.42 -7.23
N ALA A 71 10.21 3.53 -8.13
CA ALA A 71 10.58 2.15 -7.78
C ALA A 71 11.69 2.07 -6.72
N HIS A 72 12.48 3.11 -6.58
CA HIS A 72 13.46 3.27 -5.50
C HIS A 72 13.08 4.48 -4.66
N PRO A 73 12.51 4.29 -3.46
CA PRO A 73 12.13 5.40 -2.60
C PRO A 73 13.34 6.26 -2.23
N THR A 74 13.17 7.57 -2.38
CA THR A 74 14.21 8.54 -1.99
C THR A 74 14.15 8.91 -0.51
N VAL A 75 13.06 8.51 0.16
CA VAL A 75 12.83 8.78 1.58
C VAL A 75 13.46 7.68 2.41
N THR A 76 14.27 8.06 3.40
CA THR A 76 14.98 7.14 4.28
C THR A 76 14.83 7.56 5.74
N GLY A 77 15.08 6.62 6.65
CA GLY A 77 15.03 6.92 8.07
C GLY A 77 13.61 7.10 8.61
N THR A 78 13.43 8.05 9.48
CA THR A 78 12.12 8.49 9.99
C THR A 78 11.88 9.93 9.58
N LEU A 79 10.64 10.26 9.23
CA LEU A 79 10.28 11.62 8.84
C LEU A 79 8.97 12.05 9.50
N PRO A 80 8.85 13.34 9.87
CA PRO A 80 7.59 13.89 10.37
C PRO A 80 6.57 13.97 9.23
N ALA A 81 5.30 13.75 9.57
CA ALA A 81 4.17 14.01 8.70
C ALA A 81 3.03 14.65 9.50
N THR A 82 2.22 15.44 8.83
CA THR A 82 1.02 16.04 9.41
C THR A 82 -0.13 15.92 8.44
N ILE A 83 -1.22 15.30 8.89
CA ILE A 83 -2.50 15.30 8.19
C ILE A 83 -3.34 16.43 8.78
N SER A 84 -3.53 17.52 8.03
CA SER A 84 -4.42 18.61 8.43
C SER A 84 -5.86 18.23 8.12
N THR A 85 -6.73 18.28 9.13
CA THR A 85 -8.13 17.87 8.98
C THR A 85 -9.09 18.92 9.52
N SER A 86 -10.38 18.78 9.18
CA SER A 86 -11.44 19.61 9.75
C SER A 86 -11.61 19.43 11.28
N ALA A 87 -11.03 18.38 11.86
CA ALA A 87 -11.07 18.10 13.30
C ALA A 87 -9.79 18.51 14.03
N GLY A 88 -8.79 19.01 13.30
CA GLY A 88 -7.46 19.40 13.80
C GLY A 88 -6.33 18.66 13.09
N ASP A 89 -5.11 19.04 13.43
CA ASP A 89 -3.90 18.45 12.85
C ASP A 89 -3.55 17.13 13.54
N ILE A 90 -3.26 16.12 12.73
CA ILE A 90 -2.82 14.79 13.19
C ILE A 90 -1.35 14.66 12.83
N SER A 91 -0.50 14.96 13.78
CA SER A 91 0.95 14.84 13.63
C SER A 91 1.41 13.42 13.93
N MET A 92 2.41 12.95 13.15
CA MET A 92 2.94 11.59 13.23
C MET A 92 4.38 11.52 12.74
N THR A 93 5.04 10.43 13.05
CA THR A 93 6.34 10.05 12.49
C THR A 93 6.16 8.80 11.63
N LEU A 94 6.64 8.85 10.40
CA LEU A 94 6.68 7.71 9.47
C LEU A 94 8.05 7.01 9.57
N ASP A 95 8.08 5.69 9.40
CA ASP A 95 9.32 4.89 9.50
C ASP A 95 9.67 4.23 8.17
N ALA A 96 10.40 4.97 7.31
CA ALA A 96 10.90 4.47 6.03
C ALA A 96 12.07 3.47 6.18
N ARG A 97 12.59 3.23 7.38
CA ARG A 97 13.57 2.16 7.61
C ARG A 97 12.90 0.80 7.67
N ALA A 98 11.74 0.75 8.32
CA ALA A 98 10.98 -0.48 8.50
C ALA A 98 10.09 -0.78 7.28
N THR A 99 9.55 0.25 6.64
CA THR A 99 8.55 0.13 5.56
C THR A 99 8.81 1.14 4.44
N PRO A 100 9.95 1.00 3.73
CA PRO A 100 10.38 1.99 2.74
C PRO A 100 9.42 2.13 1.55
N CYS A 101 8.82 1.04 1.07
CA CYS A 101 7.90 1.09 -0.06
C CYS A 101 6.57 1.74 0.33
N THR A 102 6.04 1.37 1.48
CA THR A 102 4.81 1.96 2.02
C THR A 102 4.96 3.46 2.28
N VAL A 103 6.05 3.86 2.95
CA VAL A 103 6.31 5.28 3.21
C VAL A 103 6.59 6.03 1.91
N GLY A 104 7.32 5.42 0.97
CA GLY A 104 7.57 5.98 -0.37
C GLY A 104 6.27 6.27 -1.12
N SER A 105 5.35 5.31 -1.16
CA SER A 105 4.03 5.45 -1.76
C SER A 105 3.21 6.54 -1.06
N PHE A 106 3.10 6.50 0.26
CA PHE A 106 2.36 7.50 1.03
C PHE A 106 2.88 8.93 0.80
N VAL A 107 4.20 9.12 0.82
CA VAL A 107 4.84 10.42 0.56
C VAL A 107 4.61 10.89 -0.87
N SER A 108 4.69 9.99 -1.85
CA SER A 108 4.41 10.29 -3.26
C SER A 108 2.96 10.77 -3.44
N LEU A 109 2.00 10.05 -2.89
CA LEU A 109 0.58 10.42 -2.92
C LEU A 109 0.32 11.77 -2.21
N ALA A 110 0.93 11.98 -1.05
CA ALA A 110 0.81 13.23 -0.30
C ALA A 110 1.33 14.44 -1.10
N ARG A 111 2.50 14.30 -1.72
CA ARG A 111 3.10 15.36 -2.56
C ARG A 111 2.28 15.70 -3.80
N GLN A 112 1.54 14.74 -4.32
CA GLN A 112 0.63 14.92 -5.45
C GLN A 112 -0.75 15.44 -5.03
N GLY A 113 -0.98 15.73 -3.73
CA GLY A 113 -2.28 16.19 -3.22
C GLY A 113 -3.39 15.13 -3.32
N TYR A 114 -3.02 13.86 -3.40
CA TYR A 114 -3.98 12.76 -3.54
C TYR A 114 -5.02 12.73 -2.42
N PHE A 115 -4.61 13.07 -1.21
CA PHE A 115 -5.46 13.05 -0.02
C PHE A 115 -6.27 14.33 0.16
N ASP A 116 -5.98 15.41 -0.58
CA ASP A 116 -6.58 16.72 -0.36
C ASP A 116 -8.08 16.72 -0.70
N GLY A 117 -8.88 17.24 0.21
CA GLY A 117 -10.35 17.27 0.09
C GLY A 117 -11.03 15.92 0.33
N THR A 118 -10.29 14.85 0.65
CA THR A 118 -10.85 13.50 0.91
C THR A 118 -11.39 13.40 2.33
N SER A 119 -12.28 12.46 2.56
CA SER A 119 -12.86 12.21 3.89
C SER A 119 -12.39 10.90 4.48
N CYS A 120 -12.22 10.85 5.80
CA CYS A 120 -12.12 9.58 6.50
C CYS A 120 -13.51 8.93 6.51
N HIS A 121 -13.64 7.83 5.81
CA HIS A 121 -14.95 7.25 5.48
C HIS A 121 -15.45 6.23 6.49
N ARG A 122 -14.56 5.70 7.36
CA ARG A 122 -14.93 4.66 8.33
C ARG A 122 -14.32 4.93 9.70
N LEU A 123 -15.14 4.76 10.72
CA LEU A 123 -14.77 4.79 12.13
C LEU A 123 -15.28 3.52 12.79
N THR A 124 -14.46 2.85 13.58
CA THR A 124 -14.89 1.75 14.43
C THR A 124 -14.75 2.12 15.89
N THR A 125 -15.75 1.81 16.70
CA THR A 125 -15.85 2.18 18.12
C THR A 125 -16.06 0.97 19.04
N GLN A 126 -16.08 -0.24 18.46
CA GLN A 126 -16.24 -1.51 19.19
C GLN A 126 -15.32 -2.57 18.60
N GLY A 127 -14.74 -3.41 19.46
CA GLY A 127 -13.82 -4.47 19.06
C GLY A 127 -12.45 -3.96 18.63
N ILE A 128 -12.41 -3.10 17.63
CA ILE A 128 -11.23 -2.34 17.18
C ILE A 128 -11.56 -0.84 17.18
N TYR A 129 -10.54 -0.01 17.30
CA TYR A 129 -10.68 1.44 17.48
C TYR A 129 -9.82 2.15 16.45
N VAL A 130 -10.36 2.30 15.23
CA VAL A 130 -9.63 2.88 14.10
C VAL A 130 -10.46 3.95 13.38
N LEU A 131 -9.78 4.95 12.83
CA LEU A 131 -10.28 5.89 11.85
C LEU A 131 -9.61 5.60 10.52
N GLN A 132 -10.35 5.18 9.50
CA GLN A 132 -9.82 4.83 8.18
C GLN A 132 -10.05 5.97 7.18
N CYS A 133 -9.01 6.30 6.44
CA CYS A 133 -8.94 7.40 5.49
C CYS A 133 -8.23 6.95 4.19
N GLY A 134 -7.99 7.88 3.26
CA GLY A 134 -7.13 7.65 2.11
C GLY A 134 -7.84 7.18 0.84
N ASP A 135 -9.18 7.17 0.84
CA ASP A 135 -10.00 6.92 -0.34
C ASP A 135 -10.64 8.22 -0.84
N PRO A 136 -10.26 8.74 -2.02
CA PRO A 136 -10.88 9.95 -2.59
C PRO A 136 -12.37 9.81 -2.89
N THR A 137 -12.86 8.58 -3.11
CA THR A 137 -14.30 8.34 -3.36
C THR A 137 -15.12 8.38 -2.07
N GLY A 138 -14.49 8.14 -0.93
CA GLY A 138 -15.16 8.05 0.37
C GLY A 138 -16.04 6.82 0.55
N THR A 139 -15.94 5.83 -0.33
CA THR A 139 -16.75 4.60 -0.31
C THR A 139 -16.04 3.42 0.37
N GLY A 140 -14.73 3.52 0.56
CA GLY A 140 -13.87 2.44 1.02
C GLY A 140 -13.36 1.53 -0.10
N ALA A 141 -13.75 1.79 -1.35
CA ALA A 141 -13.35 0.99 -2.52
C ALA A 141 -12.36 1.71 -3.45
N GLY A 142 -12.10 3.00 -3.24
CA GLY A 142 -11.18 3.77 -4.07
C GLY A 142 -9.73 3.55 -3.70
N GLY A 143 -8.85 3.64 -4.72
CA GLY A 143 -7.41 3.48 -4.60
C GLY A 143 -6.64 4.31 -5.63
N PRO A 144 -5.31 4.22 -5.64
CA PRO A 144 -4.47 5.05 -6.51
C PRO A 144 -4.29 4.48 -7.92
N GLY A 145 -4.92 3.33 -8.24
CA GLY A 145 -4.77 2.63 -9.51
C GLY A 145 -3.56 1.70 -9.57
N TYR A 146 -2.92 1.45 -8.44
CA TYR A 146 -1.87 0.46 -8.24
C TYR A 146 -1.98 -0.15 -6.84
N SER A 147 -1.40 -1.32 -6.67
CA SER A 147 -1.23 -1.97 -5.37
C SER A 147 0.24 -2.31 -5.13
N PHE A 148 0.61 -2.54 -3.87
CA PHE A 148 1.98 -2.93 -3.51
C PHE A 148 2.00 -3.94 -2.37
N PRO A 149 3.10 -4.74 -2.30
CA PRO A 149 3.25 -5.78 -1.29
C PRO A 149 3.25 -5.26 0.15
N ASP A 150 2.91 -6.14 1.06
CA ASP A 150 2.99 -5.90 2.48
C ASP A 150 4.44 -5.82 2.98
N GLU A 151 4.71 -4.92 3.91
CA GLU A 151 5.95 -4.84 4.68
C GLU A 151 5.67 -5.19 6.15
N LEU A 152 5.33 -6.46 6.40
CA LEU A 152 4.81 -6.92 7.69
C LEU A 152 5.91 -7.17 8.73
N SER A 153 5.61 -6.81 9.97
CA SER A 153 6.33 -7.28 11.14
C SER A 153 5.53 -8.37 11.86
N ARG A 154 6.13 -9.53 12.12
CA ARG A 154 5.51 -10.62 12.92
C ARG A 154 5.13 -10.18 14.33
N HIS A 155 5.72 -9.08 14.79
CA HIS A 155 5.48 -8.51 16.12
C HIS A 155 4.57 -7.29 16.07
N ALA A 156 3.94 -7.00 14.93
CA ALA A 156 3.03 -5.88 14.81
C ALA A 156 1.95 -5.92 15.90
N ARG A 157 1.72 -4.77 16.51
CA ARG A 157 0.67 -4.55 17.50
C ARG A 157 -0.01 -3.24 17.17
N TYR A 158 -1.30 -3.26 17.11
CA TYR A 158 -2.09 -2.09 16.75
C TYR A 158 -2.60 -1.40 18.02
N ARG A 159 -1.64 -0.80 18.73
CA ARG A 159 -1.93 0.00 19.94
C ARG A 159 -2.35 1.41 19.57
N ALA A 160 -2.98 2.09 20.53
CA ALA A 160 -3.28 3.52 20.37
C ALA A 160 -2.03 4.31 19.96
N GLY A 161 -2.14 5.05 18.87
CA GLY A 161 -1.03 5.78 18.23
C GLY A 161 -0.51 5.14 16.94
N THR A 162 -0.80 3.86 16.67
CA THR A 162 -0.33 3.18 15.44
C THR A 162 -0.96 3.77 14.18
N VAL A 163 -0.15 3.90 13.12
CA VAL A 163 -0.58 4.23 11.76
C VAL A 163 -0.26 3.04 10.87
N ALA A 164 -1.27 2.48 10.19
CA ALA A 164 -1.10 1.28 9.37
C ALA A 164 -1.89 1.36 8.06
N MET A 165 -1.44 0.59 7.04
CA MET A 165 -2.15 0.47 5.78
C MET A 165 -3.40 -0.39 5.93
N ALA A 166 -4.48 0.03 5.28
CA ALA A 166 -5.62 -0.81 5.01
C ALA A 166 -5.40 -1.58 3.71
N ASN A 167 -5.81 -2.84 3.68
CA ASN A 167 -5.71 -3.71 2.51
C ASN A 167 -6.97 -4.56 2.33
N ALA A 168 -7.13 -5.19 1.18
CA ALA A 168 -8.20 -6.13 0.85
C ALA A 168 -7.75 -7.59 0.89
N GLY A 169 -6.63 -7.86 1.55
CA GLY A 169 -5.94 -9.13 1.64
C GLY A 169 -4.45 -8.95 1.48
N PRO A 170 -3.64 -10.01 1.51
CA PRO A 170 -2.19 -9.92 1.37
C PRO A 170 -1.78 -9.18 0.09
N ASP A 171 -0.78 -8.31 0.21
CA ASP A 171 -0.15 -7.61 -0.92
C ASP A 171 -1.08 -6.72 -1.75
N THR A 172 -2.14 -6.17 -1.13
CA THR A 172 -3.11 -5.27 -1.78
C THR A 172 -3.13 -3.86 -1.16
N ASN A 173 -1.98 -3.39 -0.68
CA ASN A 173 -1.88 -2.03 -0.16
C ASN A 173 -2.03 -1.03 -1.32
N GLY A 174 -2.77 0.04 -1.09
CA GLY A 174 -2.97 1.14 -2.05
C GLY A 174 -2.78 2.50 -1.38
N SER A 175 -3.85 3.29 -1.31
CA SER A 175 -3.81 4.61 -0.66
C SER A 175 -4.50 4.65 0.71
N GLN A 176 -5.31 3.65 1.04
CA GLN A 176 -6.07 3.68 2.28
C GLN A 176 -5.22 3.29 3.49
N PHE A 177 -5.40 4.02 4.57
CA PHE A 177 -4.70 3.80 5.83
C PHE A 177 -5.65 3.99 7.02
N PHE A 178 -5.26 3.48 8.18
CA PHE A 178 -6.02 3.70 9.39
C PHE A 178 -5.15 4.18 10.56
N LEU A 179 -5.78 4.97 11.40
CA LEU A 179 -5.23 5.62 12.58
C LEU A 179 -5.85 4.95 13.81
N VAL A 180 -5.02 4.22 14.57
CA VAL A 180 -5.47 3.47 15.73
C VAL A 180 -5.55 4.40 16.93
N TYR A 181 -6.75 4.60 17.50
CA TYR A 181 -6.94 5.49 18.63
C TYR A 181 -7.21 4.79 19.98
N GLY A 182 -7.40 3.48 19.95
CA GLY A 182 -7.49 2.59 21.08
C GLY A 182 -6.88 1.22 20.73
N ASP A 183 -6.40 0.47 21.72
CA ASP A 183 -5.77 -0.83 21.47
C ASP A 183 -6.72 -1.75 20.73
N SER A 184 -6.28 -2.28 19.59
CA SER A 184 -7.10 -3.01 18.65
C SER A 184 -6.50 -4.40 18.41
N PRO A 185 -7.20 -5.49 18.74
CA PRO A 185 -6.69 -6.87 18.62
C PRO A 185 -6.79 -7.37 17.18
N LEU A 186 -6.04 -6.72 16.28
CA LEU A 186 -5.93 -7.12 14.89
C LEU A 186 -4.79 -8.14 14.69
N PRO A 187 -4.94 -9.09 13.74
CA PRO A 187 -3.84 -9.97 13.33
C PRO A 187 -2.72 -9.14 12.68
N PRO A 188 -1.45 -9.62 12.72
CA PRO A 188 -0.31 -8.89 12.14
C PRO A 188 -0.30 -8.98 10.60
N ALA A 189 -1.39 -8.52 9.97
CA ALA A 189 -1.65 -8.58 8.53
C ALA A 189 -1.73 -7.19 7.87
N TYR A 190 -1.39 -6.14 8.60
CA TYR A 190 -1.42 -4.76 8.10
C TYR A 190 -0.07 -4.11 8.32
N THR A 191 0.48 -3.50 7.29
CA THR A 191 1.78 -2.82 7.35
C THR A 191 1.71 -1.60 8.28
N VAL A 192 2.43 -1.66 9.41
CA VAL A 192 2.58 -0.52 10.33
C VAL A 192 3.70 0.35 9.81
N PHE A 193 3.39 1.55 9.34
CA PHE A 193 4.35 2.44 8.70
C PHE A 193 4.61 3.76 9.43
N GLY A 194 3.97 3.95 10.59
CA GLY A 194 4.18 5.15 11.40
C GLY A 194 3.49 5.10 12.75
N ALA A 195 3.69 6.18 13.50
CA ALA A 195 3.07 6.40 14.79
C ALA A 195 2.66 7.86 14.95
N MET A 196 1.43 8.09 15.42
CA MET A 196 0.96 9.41 15.83
C MET A 196 1.69 9.86 17.09
N ASP A 197 1.99 11.15 17.16
CA ASP A 197 2.40 11.77 18.41
C ASP A 197 1.22 11.92 19.40
N PRO A 198 1.45 12.31 20.65
CA PRO A 198 0.37 12.48 21.62
C PRO A 198 -0.69 13.51 21.21
N ALA A 199 -0.31 14.55 20.45
CA ALA A 199 -1.24 15.58 19.99
C ALA A 199 -2.13 15.04 18.88
N GLY A 200 -1.56 14.38 17.87
CA GLY A 200 -2.31 13.71 16.81
C GLY A 200 -3.24 12.62 17.33
N LEU A 201 -2.76 11.79 18.26
CA LEU A 201 -3.60 10.77 18.91
C LEU A 201 -4.78 11.40 19.66
N LYS A 202 -4.59 12.55 20.32
CA LYS A 202 -5.67 13.27 21.01
C LYS A 202 -6.77 13.69 20.05
N VAL A 203 -6.42 14.17 18.85
CA VAL A 203 -7.40 14.54 17.80
C VAL A 203 -8.21 13.33 17.37
N VAL A 204 -7.55 12.19 17.06
CA VAL A 204 -8.26 10.99 16.61
C VAL A 204 -9.14 10.40 17.73
N LYS A 205 -8.70 10.43 18.98
CA LYS A 205 -9.54 10.06 20.13
C LYS A 205 -10.77 10.95 20.28
N ALA A 206 -10.65 12.24 20.04
CA ALA A 206 -11.78 13.17 20.07
C ALA A 206 -12.80 12.88 18.95
N ILE A 207 -12.33 12.47 17.77
CA ILE A 207 -13.20 11.98 16.68
C ILE A 207 -13.93 10.71 17.11
N GLY A 208 -13.17 9.71 17.62
CA GLY A 208 -13.73 8.44 18.09
C GLY A 208 -14.78 8.59 19.18
N ALA A 209 -14.59 9.54 20.10
CA ALA A 209 -15.53 9.81 21.19
C ALA A 209 -16.89 10.33 20.72
N LYS A 210 -16.98 10.91 19.51
CA LYS A 210 -18.24 11.38 18.92
C LYS A 210 -19.07 10.24 18.32
N GLY A 211 -18.45 9.09 18.07
CA GLY A 211 -19.10 7.91 17.52
C GLY A 211 -19.35 7.98 16.02
N THR A 212 -20.12 7.01 15.53
CA THR A 212 -20.51 6.88 14.12
C THR A 212 -21.80 7.65 13.82
N ALA A 213 -22.05 7.92 12.56
CA ALA A 213 -23.20 8.68 12.10
C ALA A 213 -24.55 7.97 12.37
N ASP A 214 -24.53 6.65 12.31
CA ASP A 214 -25.69 5.79 12.59
C ASP A 214 -25.79 5.33 14.05
N GLY A 215 -24.79 5.70 14.88
CA GLY A 215 -24.71 5.27 16.27
C GLY A 215 -24.26 3.82 16.46
N GLY A 216 -23.86 3.14 15.38
CA GLY A 216 -23.30 1.77 15.40
C GLY A 216 -21.86 1.71 15.85
N GLY A 217 -21.33 0.48 15.92
CA GLY A 217 -19.92 0.23 16.26
C GLY A 217 -18.94 0.38 15.09
N ASP A 218 -19.43 0.46 13.86
CA ASP A 218 -18.67 0.56 12.60
C ASP A 218 -19.47 1.33 11.56
N GLY A 219 -18.95 2.43 11.07
CA GLY A 219 -19.65 3.29 10.10
C GLY A 219 -18.88 4.58 9.81
N ALA A 220 -19.50 5.50 9.10
CA ALA A 220 -18.91 6.83 8.90
C ALA A 220 -18.80 7.58 10.24
N PRO A 221 -17.75 8.41 10.46
CA PRO A 221 -17.69 9.28 11.61
C PRO A 221 -18.95 10.17 11.71
N LYS A 222 -19.49 10.35 12.91
CA LYS A 222 -20.66 11.20 13.15
C LYS A 222 -20.48 12.62 12.64
N GLU A 223 -19.32 13.18 12.85
CA GLU A 223 -18.91 14.43 12.23
C GLU A 223 -17.93 14.10 11.10
N LYS A 224 -18.25 14.58 9.90
CA LYS A 224 -17.39 14.37 8.72
C LYS A 224 -16.00 14.91 8.98
N VAL A 225 -14.99 14.03 8.86
CA VAL A 225 -13.57 14.38 8.96
C VAL A 225 -13.01 14.50 7.56
N THR A 226 -12.67 15.73 7.15
CA THR A 226 -12.11 16.00 5.82
C THR A 226 -10.64 16.35 5.97
N ILE A 227 -9.80 15.70 5.16
CA ILE A 227 -8.36 16.00 5.05
C ILE A 227 -8.22 17.22 4.13
N SER A 228 -7.62 18.30 4.61
CA SER A 228 -7.33 19.47 3.79
C SER A 228 -5.97 19.39 3.10
N SER A 229 -5.00 18.77 3.74
CA SER A 229 -3.68 18.48 3.15
C SER A 229 -2.92 17.44 3.95
N VAL A 230 -1.93 16.79 3.32
CA VAL A 230 -0.92 15.97 3.99
C VAL A 230 0.45 16.53 3.68
N LYS A 231 1.19 16.94 4.71
CA LYS A 231 2.57 17.44 4.60
C LYS A 231 3.53 16.40 5.13
N THR A 232 4.61 16.17 4.40
CA THR A 232 5.70 15.27 4.80
C THR A 232 7.00 16.05 4.81
N GLY A 233 7.81 15.85 5.85
CA GLY A 233 9.07 16.56 6.07
C GLY A 233 10.15 16.28 5.05
#